data_531ed82a6269aa23c7f73cbea6f8a33e
#
_entry.id   531ed82a6269aa23c7f73cbea6f8a33e
#
_cell.length_a   1.000
_cell.length_b   1.000
_cell.length_c   1.000
_cell.angle_alpha   90.00
_cell.angle_beta   90.00
_cell.angle_gamma   90.00
#
_symmetry.space_group_name_H-M   'P 1'
#
loop_
_entity.id
_entity.type
_entity.pdbx_description
1 polymer ?
#
loop_
_entity_poly.entity_id
_entity_poly.type
_entity_poly.pdbx_seq_one_letter_code
_entity_poly.pdbx_strand_id
1 'polypeptide(L)'
;MNRIFNFGAGPAMLPTAVMEKAQQEFLNYKNMGASVIEISHRSPEFDEIINHCDSTLRELGKIPDNYKILYVHGGAQMQFSAIPLNLINLKPARKATFVLTGNWAVKASKEAARYGNCINIASSEDTNFDRIPKWEDRKSTRL
;
A
#
# COMPACT_ATOMS: atom_id res chain seq x y z
N MET A 1 1.24 9.66 -30.85
CA MET A 1 2.48 9.19 -30.20
C MET A 1 2.27 7.76 -29.72
N ASN A 2 3.12 6.80 -30.13
CA ASN A 2 3.01 5.43 -29.65
C ASN A 2 3.71 5.33 -28.28
N ARG A 3 2.94 5.12 -27.22
CA ARG A 3 3.46 4.83 -25.88
C ARG A 3 3.65 3.32 -25.72
N ILE A 4 4.77 2.92 -25.13
CA ILE A 4 5.03 1.51 -24.80
C ILE A 4 4.22 1.10 -23.57
N PHE A 5 3.84 -0.16 -23.49
CA PHE A 5 3.29 -0.75 -22.27
C PHE A 5 4.43 -1.01 -21.28
N ASN A 6 4.46 -0.23 -20.20
CA ASN A 6 5.45 -0.36 -19.13
C ASN A 6 4.80 -0.99 -17.91
N PHE A 7 5.23 -2.19 -17.55
CA PHE A 7 4.78 -2.96 -16.39
C PHE A 7 5.82 -2.94 -15.26
N GLY A 8 6.68 -1.93 -15.20
CA GLY A 8 7.65 -1.76 -14.11
C GLY A 8 6.98 -1.73 -12.74
N ALA A 9 7.62 -2.35 -11.74
CA ALA A 9 7.12 -2.37 -10.37
C ALA A 9 7.34 -0.98 -9.71
N GLY A 10 6.29 -0.19 -9.65
CA GLY A 10 6.30 1.20 -9.19
C GLY A 10 6.19 2.17 -10.36
N PRO A 11 7.24 2.42 -11.17
CA PRO A 11 7.18 3.35 -12.30
C PRO A 11 6.48 2.72 -13.52
N ALA A 12 5.23 2.30 -13.36
CA ALA A 12 4.42 1.70 -14.40
C ALA A 12 3.76 2.75 -15.30
N MET A 13 3.22 2.30 -16.43
CA MET A 13 2.45 3.16 -17.34
C MET A 13 1.18 3.67 -16.67
N LEU A 14 0.98 4.99 -16.69
CA LEU A 14 -0.29 5.61 -16.37
C LEU A 14 -1.19 5.71 -17.62
N PRO A 15 -2.52 5.70 -17.48
CA PRO A 15 -3.43 5.94 -18.60
C PRO A 15 -3.12 7.25 -19.32
N THR A 16 -3.16 7.24 -20.65
CA THR A 16 -2.79 8.41 -21.46
C THR A 16 -3.65 9.62 -21.14
N ALA A 17 -4.96 9.43 -20.99
CA ALA A 17 -5.88 10.52 -20.63
C ALA A 17 -5.54 11.19 -19.29
N VAL A 18 -5.05 10.41 -18.30
CA VAL A 18 -4.59 10.97 -17.01
C VAL A 18 -3.34 11.82 -17.21
N MET A 19 -2.39 11.35 -18.04
CA MET A 19 -1.16 12.11 -18.33
C MET A 19 -1.42 13.40 -19.11
N GLU A 20 -2.34 13.35 -20.06
CA GLU A 20 -2.76 14.53 -20.84
C GLU A 20 -3.44 15.56 -19.94
N LYS A 21 -4.32 15.12 -19.05
CA LYS A 21 -4.94 16.01 -18.06
C LYS A 21 -3.91 16.62 -17.13
N ALA A 22 -2.99 15.82 -16.59
CA ALA A 22 -1.91 16.31 -15.74
C ALA A 22 -1.02 17.32 -16.45
N GLN A 23 -0.72 17.11 -17.74
CA GLN A 23 0.04 18.06 -18.56
C GLN A 23 -0.69 19.40 -18.73
N GLN A 24 -2.00 19.38 -18.98
CA GLN A 24 -2.81 20.59 -19.15
C GLN A 24 -2.89 21.41 -17.85
N GLU A 25 -2.98 20.74 -16.72
CA GLU A 25 -3.14 21.38 -15.40
C GLU A 25 -1.79 21.66 -14.71
N PHE A 26 -0.66 21.24 -15.31
CA PHE A 26 0.63 21.24 -14.65
C PHE A 26 1.14 22.65 -14.29
N LEU A 27 0.93 23.62 -15.15
CA LEU A 27 1.38 25.02 -14.91
C LEU A 27 0.31 25.90 -14.30
N ASN A 28 -0.96 25.56 -14.50
CA ASN A 28 -2.07 26.41 -14.09
C ASN A 28 -3.31 25.57 -13.75
N TYR A 29 -3.35 25.04 -12.53
CA TYR A 29 -4.47 24.23 -12.08
C TYR A 29 -5.73 25.08 -11.93
N LYS A 30 -6.80 24.75 -12.66
CA LYS A 30 -8.10 25.44 -12.61
C LYS A 30 -8.02 26.97 -12.71
N ASN A 31 -7.09 27.49 -13.48
CA ASN A 31 -6.84 28.94 -13.67
C ASN A 31 -6.44 29.71 -12.40
N MET A 32 -5.86 29.02 -11.43
CA MET A 32 -5.37 29.65 -10.19
C MET A 32 -4.06 30.43 -10.37
N GLY A 33 -3.37 30.28 -11.52
CA GLY A 33 -2.03 30.84 -11.72
C GLY A 33 -0.93 30.07 -11.01
N ALA A 34 -1.21 28.88 -10.49
CA ALA A 34 -0.27 27.99 -9.81
C ALA A 34 -0.47 26.54 -10.28
N SER A 35 0.61 25.76 -10.22
CA SER A 35 0.60 24.32 -10.51
C SER A 35 -0.13 23.52 -9.43
N VAL A 36 -0.71 22.39 -9.81
CA VAL A 36 -1.26 21.44 -8.85
C VAL A 36 -0.22 20.96 -7.82
N ILE A 37 1.07 20.92 -8.19
CA ILE A 37 2.17 20.54 -7.27
C ILE A 37 2.64 21.67 -6.34
N GLU A 38 2.16 22.89 -6.58
CA GLU A 38 2.47 24.08 -5.77
C GLU A 38 1.34 24.41 -4.78
N ILE A 39 0.21 23.71 -4.85
CA ILE A 39 -0.94 23.93 -3.98
C ILE A 39 -0.65 23.41 -2.57
N SER A 40 -0.97 24.22 -1.58
CA SER A 40 -0.90 23.79 -0.18
C SER A 40 -1.90 22.67 0.11
N HIS A 41 -1.48 21.64 0.85
CA HIS A 41 -2.40 20.60 1.34
C HIS A 41 -3.47 21.11 2.32
N ARG A 42 -3.46 22.41 2.66
CA ARG A 42 -4.45 23.08 3.52
C ARG A 42 -5.35 24.04 2.74
N SER A 43 -5.23 24.06 1.41
CA SER A 43 -6.07 24.91 0.59
C SER A 43 -7.39 24.23 0.21
N PRO A 44 -8.46 24.98 -0.02
CA PRO A 44 -9.74 24.43 -0.49
C PRO A 44 -9.63 23.62 -1.78
N GLU A 45 -8.72 24.00 -2.67
CA GLU A 45 -8.48 23.31 -3.93
C GLU A 45 -7.87 21.93 -3.72
N PHE A 46 -6.98 21.80 -2.72
CA PHE A 46 -6.45 20.49 -2.34
C PHE A 46 -7.51 19.63 -1.64
N ASP A 47 -8.34 20.24 -0.79
CA ASP A 47 -9.45 19.53 -0.13
C ASP A 47 -10.40 18.94 -1.16
N GLU A 48 -10.66 19.66 -2.26
CA GLU A 48 -11.48 19.16 -3.36
C GLU A 48 -10.84 17.91 -4.01
N ILE A 49 -9.54 17.95 -4.27
CA ILE A 49 -8.79 16.81 -4.85
C ILE A 49 -8.87 15.59 -3.92
N ILE A 50 -8.56 15.77 -2.64
CA ILE A 50 -8.51 14.65 -1.70
C ILE A 50 -9.89 14.05 -1.42
N ASN A 51 -10.92 14.89 -1.32
CA ASN A 51 -12.30 14.46 -1.13
C ASN A 51 -12.82 13.66 -2.34
N HIS A 52 -12.48 14.11 -3.56
CA HIS A 52 -12.80 13.36 -4.77
C HIS A 52 -12.06 12.02 -4.82
N CYS A 53 -10.79 12.00 -4.46
CA CYS A 53 -10.01 10.77 -4.36
C CYS A 53 -10.62 9.79 -3.34
N ASP A 54 -10.97 10.27 -2.14
CA ASP A 54 -11.59 9.46 -1.08
C ASP A 54 -12.93 8.87 -1.53
N SER A 55 -13.81 9.68 -2.10
CA SER A 55 -15.12 9.22 -2.59
C SER A 55 -14.98 8.19 -3.70
N THR A 56 -14.06 8.40 -4.65
CA THR A 56 -13.79 7.46 -5.74
C THR A 56 -13.23 6.13 -5.23
N LEU A 57 -12.29 6.17 -4.27
CA LEU A 57 -11.75 4.95 -3.66
C LEU A 57 -12.84 4.17 -2.90
N ARG A 58 -13.72 4.86 -2.18
CA ARG A 58 -14.84 4.22 -1.48
C ARG A 58 -15.80 3.55 -2.44
N GLU A 59 -16.16 4.23 -3.52
CA GLU A 59 -17.03 3.68 -4.55
C GLU A 59 -16.42 2.44 -5.22
N LEU A 60 -15.19 2.55 -5.73
CA LEU A 60 -14.50 1.46 -6.43
C LEU A 60 -14.20 0.28 -5.53
N GLY A 61 -13.73 0.55 -4.30
CA GLY A 61 -13.38 -0.47 -3.32
C GLY A 61 -14.56 -0.99 -2.51
N LYS A 62 -15.78 -0.39 -2.68
CA LYS A 62 -16.96 -0.66 -1.84
C LYS A 62 -16.61 -0.58 -0.35
N ILE A 63 -15.84 0.46 0.02
CA ILE A 63 -15.31 0.63 1.38
C ILE A 63 -16.42 1.15 2.29
N PRO A 64 -16.81 0.41 3.35
CA PRO A 64 -17.83 0.84 4.29
C PRO A 64 -17.42 2.10 5.07
N ASP A 65 -18.40 2.90 5.53
CA ASP A 65 -18.16 4.16 6.21
C ASP A 65 -17.43 4.03 7.56
N ASN A 66 -17.50 2.84 8.18
CA ASN A 66 -16.78 2.56 9.42
C ASN A 66 -15.26 2.33 9.22
N TYR A 67 -14.77 2.32 7.97
CA TYR A 67 -13.34 2.32 7.66
C TYR A 67 -12.84 3.72 7.37
N LYS A 68 -11.59 4.00 7.77
CA LYS A 68 -10.87 5.23 7.41
C LYS A 68 -9.87 4.95 6.30
N ILE A 69 -9.79 5.86 5.33
CA ILE A 69 -8.74 5.85 4.30
C ILE A 69 -7.63 6.78 4.79
N LEU A 70 -6.40 6.29 4.77
CA LEU A 70 -5.22 7.03 5.21
C LEU A 70 -4.21 7.12 4.06
N TYR A 71 -3.82 8.33 3.72
CA TYR A 71 -2.78 8.61 2.75
C TYR A 71 -1.46 8.82 3.49
N VAL A 72 -0.60 7.80 3.48
CA VAL A 72 0.66 7.79 4.24
C VAL A 72 1.86 7.71 3.30
N HIS A 73 2.93 8.39 3.65
CA HIS A 73 4.21 8.30 2.94
C HIS A 73 5.03 7.08 3.41
N GLY A 74 6.18 6.84 2.76
CA GLY A 74 7.12 5.75 3.12
C GLY A 74 6.89 4.45 2.35
N GLY A 75 5.88 4.43 1.48
CA GLY A 75 5.54 3.28 0.63
C GLY A 75 5.13 2.05 1.46
N ALA A 76 4.94 0.93 0.77
CA ALA A 76 4.57 -0.34 1.41
C ALA A 76 5.66 -0.86 2.38
N GLN A 77 6.92 -0.52 2.15
CA GLN A 77 8.01 -0.97 3.02
C GLN A 77 7.90 -0.39 4.44
N MET A 78 7.49 0.89 4.57
CA MET A 78 7.29 1.48 5.90
C MET A 78 6.12 0.85 6.64
N GLN A 79 5.14 0.29 5.92
CA GLN A 79 4.02 -0.43 6.54
C GLN A 79 4.46 -1.74 7.21
N PHE A 80 5.61 -2.32 6.82
CA PHE A 80 6.18 -3.47 7.52
C PHE A 80 6.55 -3.16 8.98
N SER A 81 6.86 -1.90 9.27
CA SER A 81 7.07 -1.41 10.64
C SER A 81 5.78 -0.87 11.26
N ALA A 82 5.04 -0.04 10.52
CA ALA A 82 3.87 0.66 11.04
C ALA A 82 2.76 -0.30 11.49
N ILE A 83 2.48 -1.35 10.71
CA ILE A 83 1.45 -2.34 11.06
C ILE A 83 1.79 -3.09 12.35
N PRO A 84 2.94 -3.75 12.50
CA PRO A 84 3.25 -4.43 13.75
C PRO A 84 3.40 -3.48 14.93
N LEU A 85 3.96 -2.29 14.74
CA LEU A 85 4.07 -1.28 15.79
C LEU A 85 2.69 -0.93 16.39
N ASN A 86 1.67 -0.81 15.56
CA ASN A 86 0.32 -0.46 15.99
C ASN A 86 -0.50 -1.66 16.46
N LEU A 87 -0.30 -2.86 15.89
CA LEU A 87 -1.22 -3.98 16.09
C LEU A 87 -0.68 -5.08 16.99
N ILE A 88 0.64 -5.36 16.99
CA ILE A 88 1.18 -6.54 17.67
C ILE A 88 1.03 -6.47 19.20
N ASN A 89 0.95 -5.24 19.74
CA ASN A 89 0.79 -4.99 21.16
C ASN A 89 -0.68 -4.98 21.62
N LEU A 90 -1.65 -5.10 20.71
CA LEU A 90 -3.06 -5.14 21.07
C LEU A 90 -3.47 -6.43 21.80
N LYS A 91 -2.63 -7.46 21.76
CA LYS A 91 -2.83 -8.72 22.47
C LYS A 91 -1.66 -8.97 23.44
N PRO A 92 -1.93 -9.48 24.65
CA PRO A 92 -0.88 -9.76 25.63
C PRO A 92 0.22 -10.68 25.12
N ALA A 93 -0.12 -11.64 24.25
CA ALA A 93 0.84 -12.58 23.68
C ALA A 93 1.86 -11.93 22.74
N ARG A 94 1.58 -10.70 22.23
CA ARG A 94 2.44 -9.97 21.29
C ARG A 94 2.92 -10.82 20.11
N LYS A 95 2.03 -11.64 19.55
CA LYS A 95 2.32 -12.59 18.48
C LYS A 95 1.76 -12.13 17.15
N ALA A 96 2.50 -12.40 16.07
CA ALA A 96 2.03 -12.30 14.69
C ALA A 96 2.46 -13.53 13.90
N THR A 97 1.64 -13.95 12.94
CA THR A 97 1.94 -15.08 12.07
C THR A 97 2.13 -14.61 10.63
N PHE A 98 3.06 -15.24 9.93
CA PHE A 98 3.40 -14.94 8.55
C PHE A 98 3.36 -16.18 7.68
N VAL A 99 2.89 -16.02 6.46
CA VAL A 99 3.04 -16.99 5.37
C VAL A 99 4.04 -16.40 4.38
N LEU A 100 5.16 -17.09 4.19
CA LEU A 100 6.25 -16.60 3.35
C LEU A 100 6.09 -17.10 1.92
N THR A 101 5.60 -16.20 1.05
CA THR A 101 5.33 -16.47 -0.36
C THR A 101 6.20 -15.66 -1.32
N GLY A 102 7.24 -15.00 -0.80
CA GLY A 102 8.15 -14.19 -1.60
C GLY A 102 9.07 -13.33 -0.74
N ASN A 103 10.02 -12.67 -1.40
CA ASN A 103 11.02 -11.83 -0.74
C ASN A 103 10.43 -10.72 0.12
N TRP A 104 9.30 -10.14 -0.30
CA TRP A 104 8.64 -9.08 0.47
C TRP A 104 7.97 -9.62 1.74
N ALA A 105 7.38 -10.82 1.68
CA ALA A 105 6.85 -11.48 2.88
C ALA A 105 7.95 -11.80 3.89
N VAL A 106 9.12 -12.23 3.42
CA VAL A 106 10.31 -12.45 4.27
C VAL A 106 10.78 -11.15 4.93
N LYS A 107 10.87 -10.05 4.16
CA LYS A 107 11.23 -8.73 4.70
C LYS A 107 10.21 -8.24 5.73
N ALA A 108 8.92 -8.39 5.46
CA ALA A 108 7.85 -8.01 6.38
C ALA A 108 7.93 -8.78 7.70
N SER A 109 8.12 -10.11 7.65
CA SER A 109 8.29 -10.94 8.84
C SER A 109 9.52 -10.55 9.68
N LYS A 110 10.66 -10.32 9.01
CA LYS A 110 11.89 -9.87 9.68
C LYS A 110 11.73 -8.50 10.35
N GLU A 111 11.04 -7.57 9.69
CA GLU A 111 10.81 -6.25 10.28
C GLU A 111 9.84 -6.33 11.46
N ALA A 112 8.74 -7.08 11.33
CA ALA A 112 7.77 -7.26 12.39
C ALA A 112 8.35 -7.91 13.66
N ALA A 113 9.36 -8.77 13.50
CA ALA A 113 10.05 -9.44 14.61
C ALA A 113 10.77 -8.46 15.57
N ARG A 114 10.98 -7.22 15.17
CA ARG A 114 11.51 -6.16 16.04
C ARG A 114 10.49 -5.66 17.07
N TYR A 115 9.22 -5.91 16.83
CA TYR A 115 8.10 -5.39 17.65
C TYR A 115 7.43 -6.46 18.50
N GLY A 116 7.63 -7.75 18.18
CA GLY A 116 7.04 -8.86 18.94
C GLY A 116 7.41 -10.23 18.40
N ASN A 117 6.75 -11.26 18.91
CA ASN A 117 7.03 -12.63 18.52
C ASN A 117 6.39 -12.97 17.17
N CYS A 118 7.19 -13.07 16.11
CA CYS A 118 6.75 -13.42 14.78
C CYS A 118 7.01 -14.89 14.45
N ILE A 119 5.99 -15.60 14.00
CA ILE A 119 6.03 -17.03 13.69
C ILE A 119 5.73 -17.22 12.20
N ASN A 120 6.67 -17.80 11.48
CA ASN A 120 6.46 -18.18 10.08
C ASN A 120 5.76 -19.54 10.05
N ILE A 121 4.47 -19.56 9.76
CA ILE A 121 3.63 -20.78 9.82
C ILE A 121 3.71 -21.63 8.56
N ALA A 122 4.05 -21.02 7.43
CA ALA A 122 4.26 -21.71 6.16
C ALA A 122 5.22 -20.90 5.28
N SER A 123 5.95 -21.58 4.38
CA SER A 123 6.87 -20.96 3.44
C SER A 123 6.94 -21.80 2.16
N SER A 124 7.15 -21.14 1.03
CA SER A 124 7.54 -21.79 -0.24
C SER A 124 8.97 -21.41 -0.68
N GLU A 125 9.83 -21.03 0.27
CA GLU A 125 11.22 -20.68 0.01
C GLU A 125 12.03 -21.87 -0.55
N ASP A 126 11.66 -23.09 -0.17
CA ASP A 126 12.22 -24.35 -0.66
C ASP A 126 12.14 -24.52 -2.18
N THR A 127 11.13 -23.89 -2.80
CA THR A 127 10.91 -23.89 -4.26
C THR A 127 11.08 -22.50 -4.88
N ASN A 128 11.86 -21.63 -4.22
CA ASN A 128 12.10 -20.25 -4.68
C ASN A 128 10.80 -19.43 -4.88
N PHE A 129 9.80 -19.68 -4.03
CA PHE A 129 8.52 -18.97 -4.01
C PHE A 129 7.67 -19.12 -5.28
N ASP A 130 7.74 -20.28 -5.95
CA ASP A 130 6.97 -20.56 -7.16
C ASP A 130 5.52 -21.00 -6.91
N ARG A 131 5.14 -21.19 -5.62
CA ARG A 131 3.81 -21.63 -5.22
C ARG A 131 3.34 -20.91 -3.95
N ILE A 132 2.04 -20.94 -3.72
CA ILE A 132 1.45 -20.65 -2.41
C ILE A 132 1.50 -21.92 -1.58
N PRO A 133 2.05 -21.89 -0.33
CA PRO A 133 2.07 -23.06 0.54
C PRO A 133 0.67 -23.60 0.76
N LYS A 134 0.51 -24.92 0.72
CA LYS A 134 -0.76 -25.57 1.02
C LYS A 134 -1.11 -25.45 2.50
N TRP A 135 -2.39 -25.67 2.81
CA TRP A 135 -2.85 -25.61 4.20
C TRP A 135 -2.17 -26.64 5.10
N GLU A 136 -1.85 -27.80 4.55
CA GLU A 136 -1.14 -28.89 5.22
C GLU A 136 0.32 -28.55 5.55
N ASP A 137 0.92 -27.62 4.80
CA ASP A 137 2.30 -27.17 5.02
C ASP A 137 2.44 -26.27 6.25
N ARG A 138 1.34 -25.91 6.91
CA ARG A 138 1.37 -25.03 8.07
C ARG A 138 1.95 -25.75 9.29
N LYS A 139 2.90 -25.06 9.92
CA LYS A 139 3.29 -25.44 11.27
C LYS A 139 2.13 -25.14 12.22
N SER A 140 1.64 -26.15 12.95
CA SER A 140 0.58 -25.96 13.95
C SER A 140 1.01 -24.92 14.98
N THR A 141 0.34 -23.78 14.99
CA THR A 141 0.49 -22.79 16.05
C THR A 141 -0.89 -22.55 16.64
N ARG A 142 -1.13 -22.97 17.86
CA ARG A 142 -2.24 -22.45 18.65
C ARG A 142 -1.90 -21.00 18.96
N LEU A 143 -2.65 -20.07 18.39
CA LEU A 143 -2.59 -18.64 18.69
C LEU A 143 -3.13 -18.37 20.09
#